data_efc496e216d8076cfef4bc8ecb14739f
#
_entry.id   efc496e216d8076cfef4bc8ecb14739f
#
_cell.length_a   1.000
_cell.length_b   1.000
_cell.length_c   1.000
_cell.angle_alpha   90.00
_cell.angle_beta   90.00
_cell.angle_gamma   90.00
#
_symmetry.space_group_name_H-M   'P 1'
#
loop_
_entity.id
_entity.type
_entity.pdbx_description
1 polymer ?
#
loop_
_entity_poly.entity_id
_entity_poly.type
_entity_poly.pdbx_seq_one_letter_code
_entity_poly.pdbx_strand_id
1 'polypeptide(L)'
;MLGTYVLSSGYYDAYYAKAQEVRELIKEEFKEVFKQVDVLIAPVAPSLPFKFGEKTNPVDMYLTDVFTSPSSLAGLPAISLPSGKIDGLPAAIQIIGKLFREEDIFILAHYIERAFKD
;
A
#
# COMPACT_ATOMS: atom_id res chain seq x y z
N MET A 1 9.05 -16.60 -7.86
CA MET A 1 10.31 -16.83 -8.59
C MET A 1 11.42 -15.89 -8.13
N LEU A 2 11.19 -14.57 -8.18
CA LEU A 2 12.19 -13.60 -7.72
C LEU A 2 12.52 -13.77 -6.24
N GLY A 3 11.52 -14.00 -5.40
CA GLY A 3 11.74 -14.24 -3.99
C GLY A 3 12.60 -15.46 -3.70
N THR A 4 12.39 -16.53 -4.45
CA THR A 4 13.19 -17.74 -4.32
C THR A 4 14.65 -17.48 -4.72
N TYR A 5 14.85 -16.71 -5.79
CA TYR A 5 16.19 -16.33 -6.24
C TYR A 5 16.92 -15.51 -5.17
N VAL A 6 16.23 -14.52 -4.59
CA VAL A 6 16.78 -13.67 -3.55
C VAL A 6 17.16 -14.47 -2.29
N LEU A 7 16.40 -15.52 -1.98
CA LEU A 7 16.68 -16.39 -0.83
C LEU A 7 17.78 -17.40 -1.08
N SER A 8 18.26 -17.55 -2.33
CA SER A 8 19.35 -18.47 -2.64
C SER A 8 20.67 -18.02 -2.02
N SER A 9 21.58 -18.97 -1.88
CA SER A 9 22.89 -18.74 -1.27
C SER A 9 23.60 -17.52 -1.88
N GLY A 10 24.13 -16.66 -1.04
CA GLY A 10 24.85 -15.45 -1.46
C GLY A 10 23.97 -14.23 -1.55
N TYR A 11 22.72 -14.37 -1.99
CA TYR A 11 21.78 -13.25 -2.04
C TYR A 11 21.06 -13.03 -0.73
N TYR A 12 20.89 -14.08 0.07
CA TYR A 12 20.24 -13.96 1.36
C TYR A 12 20.92 -12.91 2.25
N ASP A 13 22.24 -13.02 2.43
CA ASP A 13 22.95 -12.10 3.30
C ASP A 13 23.08 -10.70 2.70
N ALA A 14 23.24 -10.62 1.37
CA ALA A 14 23.47 -9.33 0.72
C ALA A 14 22.20 -8.49 0.56
N TYR A 15 21.05 -9.14 0.34
CA TYR A 15 19.82 -8.43 -0.02
C TYR A 15 18.66 -8.73 0.91
N TYR A 16 18.44 -9.99 1.27
CA TYR A 16 17.30 -10.36 2.08
C TYR A 16 17.40 -9.83 3.51
N ALA A 17 18.56 -9.99 4.15
CA ALA A 17 18.77 -9.51 5.51
C ALA A 17 18.60 -7.98 5.57
N LYS A 18 19.15 -7.27 4.58
CA LYS A 18 19.00 -5.82 4.49
C LYS A 18 17.55 -5.39 4.27
N ALA A 19 16.84 -6.13 3.45
CA ALA A 19 15.41 -5.87 3.22
C ALA A 19 14.62 -6.05 4.51
N GLN A 20 14.95 -7.04 5.33
CA GLN A 20 14.29 -7.24 6.62
C GLN A 20 14.56 -6.07 7.58
N GLU A 21 15.76 -5.51 7.58
CA GLU A 21 16.07 -4.33 8.39
C GLU A 21 15.21 -3.14 7.99
N VAL A 22 15.09 -2.89 6.68
CA VAL A 22 14.24 -1.81 6.16
C VAL A 22 12.78 -2.05 6.52
N ARG A 23 12.32 -3.30 6.42
CA ARG A 23 10.96 -3.66 6.80
C ARG A 23 10.67 -3.33 8.25
N GLU A 24 11.59 -3.61 9.15
CA GLU A 24 11.43 -3.29 10.57
C GLU A 24 11.37 -1.77 10.79
N LEU A 25 12.15 -0.99 10.05
CA LEU A 25 12.08 0.48 10.12
C LEU A 25 10.71 1.00 9.67
N ILE A 26 10.16 0.43 8.61
CA ILE A 26 8.82 0.79 8.13
C ILE A 26 7.76 0.48 9.20
N LYS A 27 7.86 -0.69 9.83
CA LYS A 27 6.95 -1.06 10.93
C LYS A 27 7.02 -0.06 12.08
N GLU A 28 8.22 0.37 12.46
CA GLU A 28 8.39 1.33 13.54
C GLU A 28 7.78 2.68 13.21
N GLU A 29 7.92 3.14 11.97
CA GLU A 29 7.30 4.38 11.54
C GLU A 29 5.77 4.31 11.63
N PHE A 30 5.17 3.22 11.20
CA PHE A 30 3.72 3.02 11.33
C PHE A 30 3.30 2.98 12.81
N LYS A 31 4.07 2.33 13.67
CA LYS A 31 3.78 2.29 15.10
C LYS A 31 3.72 3.70 15.70
N GLU A 32 4.67 4.55 15.33
CA GLU A 32 4.68 5.94 15.82
C GLU A 32 3.45 6.71 15.35
N VAL A 33 3.09 6.57 14.09
CA VAL A 33 1.91 7.26 13.54
C VAL A 33 0.63 6.77 14.23
N PHE A 34 0.49 5.46 14.42
CA PHE A 34 -0.71 4.88 15.03
C PHE A 34 -0.85 5.13 16.53
N LYS A 35 0.14 5.76 17.16
CA LYS A 35 -0.04 6.28 18.52
C LYS A 35 -0.93 7.51 18.53
N GLN A 36 -1.06 8.19 17.40
CA GLN A 36 -1.79 9.45 17.28
C GLN A 36 -3.10 9.33 16.52
N VAL A 37 -3.24 8.30 15.69
CA VAL A 37 -4.44 8.10 14.85
C VAL A 37 -4.89 6.64 14.92
N ASP A 38 -6.15 6.39 14.56
CA ASP A 38 -6.71 5.04 14.54
C ASP A 38 -6.58 4.39 13.18
N VAL A 39 -6.65 5.18 12.11
CA VAL A 39 -6.50 4.71 10.74
C VAL A 39 -5.75 5.76 9.92
N LEU A 40 -5.18 5.32 8.79
CA LEU A 40 -4.56 6.21 7.80
C LEU A 40 -5.34 6.11 6.51
N ILE A 41 -5.48 7.24 5.82
CA ILE A 41 -6.08 7.28 4.49
C ILE A 41 -5.03 7.78 3.52
N ALA A 42 -4.88 7.10 2.39
CA ALA A 42 -3.89 7.44 1.39
C ALA A 42 -4.43 7.13 -0.01
N PRO A 43 -3.83 7.72 -1.06
CA PRO A 43 -4.13 7.27 -2.41
C PRO A 43 -3.68 5.83 -2.61
N VAL A 44 -4.30 5.14 -3.57
CA VAL A 44 -3.88 3.79 -3.94
C VAL A 44 -2.71 3.85 -4.93
N ALA A 45 -2.73 4.83 -5.83
CA ALA A 45 -1.72 5.00 -6.86
C ALA A 45 -1.38 6.48 -7.01
N PRO A 46 -0.17 6.80 -7.49
CA PRO A 46 0.25 8.20 -7.67
C PRO A 46 -0.44 8.91 -8.82
N SER A 47 -1.12 8.16 -9.69
CA SER A 47 -1.79 8.73 -10.86
C SER A 47 -3.04 7.92 -11.21
N LEU A 48 -3.84 8.48 -12.11
CA LEU A 48 -5.00 7.79 -12.67
C LEU A 48 -4.55 6.62 -13.56
N PRO A 49 -5.48 5.71 -13.95
CA PRO A 49 -5.12 4.61 -14.83
C PRO A 49 -4.40 5.09 -16.10
N PHE A 50 -3.42 4.32 -16.53
CA PHE A 50 -2.62 4.63 -17.71
C PHE A 50 -2.96 3.67 -18.85
N LYS A 51 -2.60 4.06 -20.08
CA LYS A 51 -2.84 3.25 -21.27
C LYS A 51 -1.83 2.09 -21.34
N PHE A 52 -2.19 1.04 -22.05
CA PHE A 52 -1.25 -0.07 -22.29
C PHE A 52 0.01 0.46 -22.99
N GLY A 53 1.17 0.06 -22.47
CA GLY A 53 2.45 0.47 -23.03
C GLY A 53 2.90 1.88 -22.63
N GLU A 54 2.06 2.65 -21.93
CA GLU A 54 2.42 3.99 -21.47
C GLU A 54 3.53 3.99 -20.42
N LYS A 55 3.54 2.97 -19.56
CA LYS A 55 4.55 2.78 -18.52
C LYS A 55 5.56 1.73 -18.98
N THR A 56 6.53 2.12 -19.79
CA THR A 56 7.55 1.22 -20.33
C THR A 56 8.81 1.17 -19.49
N ASN A 57 9.09 2.25 -18.73
CA ASN A 57 10.27 2.33 -17.86
C ASN A 57 10.01 1.52 -16.58
N PRO A 58 10.91 0.57 -16.20
CA PRO A 58 10.72 -0.21 -14.96
C PRO A 58 10.58 0.64 -13.71
N VAL A 59 11.27 1.79 -13.62
CA VAL A 59 11.15 2.69 -12.47
C VAL A 59 9.74 3.26 -12.38
N ASP A 60 9.14 3.65 -13.51
CA ASP A 60 7.77 4.17 -13.54
C ASP A 60 6.77 3.11 -13.09
N MET A 61 6.98 1.85 -13.49
CA MET A 61 6.13 0.75 -13.06
C MET A 61 6.23 0.51 -11.56
N TYR A 62 7.43 0.56 -10.99
CA TYR A 62 7.61 0.42 -9.55
C TYR A 62 6.97 1.56 -8.77
N LEU A 63 6.99 2.78 -9.30
CA LEU A 63 6.37 3.92 -8.65
C LEU A 63 4.84 3.80 -8.57
N THR A 64 4.22 2.97 -9.39
CA THR A 64 2.76 2.74 -9.29
C THR A 64 2.38 2.05 -7.97
N ASP A 65 3.32 1.37 -7.33
CA ASP A 65 3.07 0.64 -6.08
C ASP A 65 3.56 1.39 -4.83
N VAL A 66 4.01 2.63 -4.98
CA VAL A 66 4.63 3.38 -3.88
C VAL A 66 3.70 3.58 -2.67
N PHE A 67 2.39 3.65 -2.89
CA PHE A 67 1.42 3.85 -1.81
C PHE A 67 0.86 2.54 -1.25
N THR A 68 1.01 1.41 -1.94
CA THR A 68 0.42 0.14 -1.50
C THR A 68 1.42 -0.81 -0.87
N SER A 69 2.69 -0.75 -1.28
CA SER A 69 3.72 -1.64 -0.75
C SER A 69 4.02 -1.45 0.74
N PRO A 70 4.05 -0.22 1.29
CA PRO A 70 4.41 -0.04 2.70
C PRO A 70 3.50 -0.75 3.69
N SER A 71 2.18 -0.73 3.49
CA SER A 71 1.25 -1.41 4.40
C SER A 71 1.44 -2.93 4.36
N SER A 72 1.67 -3.49 3.18
CA SER A 72 1.93 -4.92 3.02
C SER A 72 3.23 -5.33 3.68
N LEU A 73 4.30 -4.54 3.50
CA LEU A 73 5.59 -4.81 4.12
C LEU A 73 5.51 -4.74 5.64
N ALA A 74 4.72 -3.83 6.18
CA ALA A 74 4.53 -3.70 7.62
C ALA A 74 3.56 -4.74 8.19
N GLY A 75 2.88 -5.52 7.34
CA GLY A 75 1.92 -6.53 7.78
C GLY A 75 0.64 -5.95 8.35
N LEU A 76 0.22 -4.78 7.88
CA LEU A 76 -0.95 -4.08 8.38
C LEU A 76 -2.18 -4.36 7.52
N PRO A 77 -3.38 -4.38 8.11
CA PRO A 77 -4.61 -4.50 7.33
C PRO A 77 -4.87 -3.23 6.54
N ALA A 78 -5.34 -3.39 5.32
CA ALA A 78 -5.69 -2.27 4.46
C ALA A 78 -6.81 -2.67 3.51
N ILE A 79 -7.59 -1.68 3.07
CA ILE A 79 -8.67 -1.88 2.11
C ILE A 79 -8.65 -0.74 1.09
N SER A 80 -8.94 -1.07 -0.15
CA SER A 80 -9.09 -0.09 -1.23
C SER A 80 -10.55 0.16 -1.49
N LEU A 81 -10.91 1.43 -1.72
CA LEU A 81 -12.28 1.85 -1.99
C LEU A 81 -12.33 2.76 -3.20
N PRO A 82 -13.39 2.66 -4.03
CA PRO A 82 -13.62 3.67 -5.05
C PRO A 82 -13.90 5.02 -4.39
N SER A 83 -13.32 6.07 -4.95
CA SER A 83 -13.51 7.45 -4.46
C SER A 83 -14.07 8.36 -5.54
N GLY A 84 -14.80 7.80 -6.51
CA GLY A 84 -15.39 8.54 -7.59
C GLY A 84 -14.53 8.47 -8.84
N LYS A 85 -14.76 9.43 -9.75
CA LYS A 85 -14.05 9.50 -11.02
C LYS A 85 -13.40 10.87 -11.20
N ILE A 86 -12.24 10.88 -11.84
CA ILE A 86 -11.55 12.10 -12.22
C ILE A 86 -11.29 12.01 -13.71
N ASP A 87 -11.79 12.99 -14.49
CA ASP A 87 -11.68 12.99 -15.94
C ASP A 87 -12.26 11.71 -16.58
N GLY A 88 -13.35 11.18 -16.00
CA GLY A 88 -13.99 9.96 -16.48
C GLY A 88 -13.30 8.66 -16.08
N LEU A 89 -12.15 8.73 -15.43
CA LEU A 89 -11.39 7.56 -15.01
C LEU A 89 -11.60 7.28 -13.52
N PRO A 90 -11.66 6.00 -13.12
CA PRO A 90 -11.87 5.67 -11.71
C PRO A 90 -10.69 6.08 -10.86
N ALA A 91 -10.98 6.57 -9.67
CA ALA A 91 -10.00 6.86 -8.64
C ALA A 91 -10.32 6.04 -7.41
N ALA A 92 -9.32 5.81 -6.57
CA ALA A 92 -9.50 5.02 -5.37
C ALA A 92 -8.62 5.55 -4.24
N ILE A 93 -9.06 5.29 -3.02
CA ILE A 93 -8.27 5.55 -1.81
C ILE A 93 -8.07 4.24 -1.07
N GLN A 94 -7.07 4.22 -0.20
CA GLN A 94 -6.90 3.09 0.71
C GLN A 94 -7.00 3.56 2.16
N ILE A 95 -7.49 2.66 3.00
CA ILE A 95 -7.54 2.85 4.44
C ILE A 95 -6.63 1.80 5.05
N ILE A 96 -5.67 2.23 5.87
CA ILE A 96 -4.72 1.35 6.54
C ILE A 96 -5.04 1.39 8.03
N GLY A 97 -5.14 0.23 8.65
CA GLY A 97 -5.45 0.13 10.08
C GLY A 97 -4.31 -0.44 10.90
N LYS A 98 -4.49 -0.42 12.20
CA LYS A 98 -3.56 -1.03 13.14
C LYS A 98 -3.61 -2.55 13.01
N LEU A 99 -2.54 -3.21 13.41
CA LEU A 99 -2.46 -4.67 13.39
C LEU A 99 -3.65 -5.27 14.18
N PHE A 100 -4.33 -6.22 13.56
CA PHE A 100 -5.52 -6.89 14.11
C PHE A 100 -6.72 -5.98 14.38
N ARG A 101 -6.75 -4.79 13.75
CA ARG A 101 -7.86 -3.86 13.90
C ARG A 101 -8.62 -3.66 12.58
N GLU A 102 -8.89 -4.76 11.88
CA GLU A 102 -9.65 -4.76 10.63
C GLU A 102 -11.04 -4.14 10.81
N GLU A 103 -11.62 -4.28 12.00
CA GLU A 103 -12.91 -3.70 12.31
C GLU A 103 -12.94 -2.19 12.10
N ASP A 104 -11.90 -1.49 12.53
CA ASP A 104 -11.82 -0.05 12.38
C ASP A 104 -11.86 0.37 10.91
N ILE A 105 -11.12 -0.34 10.06
CA ILE A 105 -11.09 -0.01 8.63
C ILE A 105 -12.41 -0.36 7.93
N PHE A 106 -13.09 -1.43 8.32
CA PHE A 106 -14.40 -1.78 7.75
C PHE A 106 -15.47 -0.77 8.14
N ILE A 107 -15.46 -0.28 9.36
CA ILE A 107 -16.42 0.73 9.82
C ILE A 107 -16.25 2.01 8.99
N LEU A 108 -15.04 2.52 8.89
CA LEU A 108 -14.77 3.72 8.12
C LEU A 108 -15.05 3.52 6.64
N ALA A 109 -14.63 2.36 6.10
CA ALA A 109 -14.85 2.01 4.70
C ALA A 109 -16.33 2.03 4.34
N HIS A 110 -17.16 1.51 5.22
CA HIS A 110 -18.61 1.50 4.99
C HIS A 110 -19.17 2.92 4.85
N TYR A 111 -18.77 3.83 5.73
CA TYR A 111 -19.21 5.23 5.65
C TYR A 111 -18.70 5.92 4.39
N ILE A 112 -17.45 5.72 4.03
CA ILE A 112 -16.86 6.34 2.84
C ILE A 112 -17.49 5.79 1.57
N GLU A 113 -17.71 4.49 1.49
CA GLU A 113 -18.36 3.86 0.35
C GLU A 113 -19.74 4.46 0.10
N ARG A 114 -20.51 4.66 1.16
CA ARG A 114 -21.83 5.27 1.06
C ARG A 114 -21.77 6.73 0.57
N ALA A 115 -20.75 7.46 0.99
CA ALA A 115 -20.56 8.85 0.57
C ALA A 115 -20.28 8.98 -0.92
N PHE A 116 -19.59 8.01 -1.52
CA PHE A 116 -19.26 8.01 -2.95
C PHE A 116 -20.19 7.17 -3.79
N LYS A 117 -21.21 6.57 -3.20
CA LYS A 117 -22.19 5.77 -3.91
C LYS A 117 -23.25 6.67 -4.51
N ASP A 118 -23.45 6.53 -5.79
CA ASP A 118 -24.49 7.28 -6.52
C ASP A 118 -25.39 6.39 -7.30
#